data_b919726a82540081bc3be7bca961b1f6
#
_entry.id   b919726a82540081bc3be7bca961b1f6
#
_cell.length_a   1.000
_cell.length_b   1.000
_cell.length_c   1.000
_cell.angle_alpha   90.00
_cell.angle_beta   90.00
_cell.angle_gamma   90.00
#
_symmetry.space_group_name_H-M   'P 1'
#
loop_
_entity.id
_entity.type
_entity.pdbx_description
1 polymer ?
#
loop_
_entity_poly.entity_id
_entity_poly.type
_entity_poly.pdbx_seq_one_letter_code
_entity_poly.pdbx_strand_id
1 'polypeptide(L)'
;MRNKLSTILFFLTVICILFAFTSRFDNDGWFLLNSGRYIENYGIPHTEPFTIHENFHFVMQQWLFDVILWKIYTLAHMNGMLAFSWICGGIILFIYYHLLQLTDHKNIKVSRLLTIATGILMAPFFCQRPQTLSSLIFLSEIYVLERFKGKDRPTLLLYVLFFAFSVILINAHAAMWPMFSVFLLPYLAEALLGNRLPWFTHTFHWHWKYVLALFVPIIAAGFINPYGTEAMTYAFHSYGYRDINNLVIEMHPLVIDLQSFTSVIVPVIILLTIVYARHTLPLRHILLFAGTGLMAMMAIRSIFLFLIAGIFPLASILRTKDTSSNASNRTWKRTWPPMLLMGMATCIGVIGIFARNTIPSGKAIPVYIIVTILVFFSLACAFILWKQRSDAMSLYTNSRSLFASFVILLLFPIFFIYFNTAMVDPALKKSVDIIEEDSAGKPIQLWTGYNDGPYAEFRGIPCYMDTRAEVFIPKLNHQKNVFHEYVSLLYGRLDYRDFLASYHFTHLLTSDIDPLYTYLLKDPNYTLLYDSDTDETLEKQNGENVEKHYRIYKYNQR
;
A
#
# COMPACT_ATOMS: atom_id res chain seq x y z
N MET A 1 -30.29 15.08 -16.29
CA MET A 1 -29.68 15.88 -15.22
C MET A 1 -29.41 15.06 -13.95
N ARG A 2 -30.42 14.35 -13.41
CA ARG A 2 -30.33 13.54 -12.17
C ARG A 2 -29.20 12.47 -12.18
N ASN A 3 -29.00 11.75 -13.30
CA ASN A 3 -27.94 10.74 -13.43
C ASN A 3 -26.52 11.33 -13.46
N LYS A 4 -26.37 12.52 -14.08
CA LYS A 4 -25.08 13.22 -14.12
C LYS A 4 -24.67 13.68 -12.71
N LEU A 5 -25.61 14.26 -11.96
CA LEU A 5 -25.39 14.69 -10.57
C LEU A 5 -25.01 13.52 -9.66
N SER A 6 -25.72 12.39 -9.75
CA SER A 6 -25.39 11.16 -9.00
C SER A 6 -23.98 10.63 -9.33
N THR A 7 -23.52 10.78 -10.57
CA THR A 7 -22.17 10.37 -10.97
C THR A 7 -21.12 11.32 -10.41
N ILE A 8 -21.35 12.63 -10.47
CA ILE A 8 -20.44 13.62 -9.88
C ILE A 8 -20.28 13.38 -8.38
N LEU A 9 -21.39 13.17 -7.67
CA LEU A 9 -21.35 12.90 -6.23
C LEU A 9 -20.61 11.60 -5.88
N PHE A 10 -20.77 10.56 -6.68
CA PHE A 10 -20.00 9.33 -6.52
C PHE A 10 -18.49 9.59 -6.61
N PHE A 11 -18.03 10.31 -7.65
CA PHE A 11 -16.61 10.63 -7.80
C PHE A 11 -16.11 11.56 -6.69
N LEU A 12 -16.92 12.52 -6.26
CA LEU A 12 -16.57 13.36 -5.10
C LEU A 12 -16.43 12.51 -3.83
N THR A 13 -17.31 11.54 -3.60
CA THR A 13 -17.18 10.61 -2.47
C THR A 13 -15.88 9.80 -2.54
N VAL A 14 -15.52 9.31 -3.72
CA VAL A 14 -14.24 8.60 -3.94
C VAL A 14 -13.06 9.50 -3.64
N ILE A 15 -13.07 10.74 -4.12
CA ILE A 15 -12.03 11.73 -3.83
C ILE A 15 -11.93 11.99 -2.32
N CYS A 16 -13.06 12.19 -1.63
CA CYS A 16 -13.08 12.39 -0.17
C CYS A 16 -12.46 11.20 0.58
N ILE A 17 -12.74 9.97 0.16
CA ILE A 17 -12.14 8.77 0.74
C ILE A 17 -10.62 8.78 0.58
N LEU A 18 -10.14 9.09 -0.63
CA LEU A 18 -8.71 9.18 -0.89
C LEU A 18 -8.06 10.20 0.02
N PHE A 19 -8.61 11.40 0.11
CA PHE A 19 -8.09 12.44 0.99
C PHE A 19 -8.09 12.03 2.47
N ALA A 20 -9.17 11.42 2.96
CA ALA A 20 -9.31 11.08 4.37
C ALA A 20 -8.31 10.01 4.84
N PHE A 21 -7.91 9.09 3.97
CA PHE A 21 -7.14 7.90 4.36
C PHE A 21 -5.70 7.86 3.86
N THR A 22 -5.30 8.72 2.90
CA THR A 22 -3.96 8.70 2.29
C THR A 22 -3.04 9.84 2.75
N SER A 23 -3.36 10.50 3.86
CA SER A 23 -2.68 11.72 4.31
C SER A 23 -1.30 11.50 4.94
N ARG A 24 -0.78 10.27 5.02
CA ARG A 24 0.53 10.00 5.61
C ARG A 24 1.61 9.90 4.55
N PHE A 25 2.72 10.60 4.79
CA PHE A 25 3.96 10.33 4.09
C PHE A 25 4.55 9.03 4.63
N ASP A 26 4.93 8.15 3.74
CA ASP A 26 5.53 6.88 4.10
C ASP A 26 7.02 7.06 4.43
N ASN A 27 7.51 6.39 5.47
CA ASN A 27 8.90 6.50 5.88
C ASN A 27 9.88 6.07 4.76
N ASP A 28 9.51 5.08 3.95
CA ASP A 28 10.28 4.67 2.78
C ASP A 28 10.38 5.79 1.74
N GLY A 29 9.49 6.78 1.77
CA GLY A 29 9.57 7.93 0.88
C GLY A 29 10.88 8.69 0.96
N TRP A 30 11.55 8.69 2.12
CA TRP A 30 12.83 9.39 2.28
C TRP A 30 13.96 8.74 1.47
N PHE A 31 14.09 7.42 1.50
CA PHE A 31 15.11 6.77 0.68
C PHE A 31 14.79 6.85 -0.82
N LEU A 32 13.49 6.80 -1.21
CA LEU A 32 13.07 6.97 -2.60
C LEU A 32 13.45 8.37 -3.12
N LEU A 33 13.21 9.42 -2.33
CA LEU A 33 13.60 10.79 -2.66
C LEU A 33 15.13 10.92 -2.75
N ASN A 34 15.86 10.31 -1.81
CA ASN A 34 17.32 10.31 -1.81
C ASN A 34 17.89 9.61 -3.04
N SER A 35 17.32 8.46 -3.41
CA SER A 35 17.67 7.71 -4.61
C SER A 35 17.43 8.52 -5.88
N GLY A 36 16.27 9.17 -6.01
CA GLY A 36 15.94 10.04 -7.14
C GLY A 36 16.88 11.24 -7.26
N ARG A 37 17.22 11.88 -6.13
CA ARG A 37 18.21 12.96 -6.04
C ARG A 37 19.61 12.51 -6.47
N TYR A 38 20.02 11.32 -6.03
CA TYR A 38 21.30 10.75 -6.40
C TYR A 38 21.39 10.51 -7.91
N ILE A 39 20.37 9.90 -8.50
CA ILE A 39 20.34 9.63 -9.95
C ILE A 39 20.42 10.93 -10.76
N GLU A 40 19.75 11.99 -10.33
CA GLU A 40 19.80 13.28 -11.00
C GLU A 40 21.22 13.87 -11.04
N ASN A 41 22.01 13.66 -9.99
CA ASN A 41 23.34 14.25 -9.86
C ASN A 41 24.47 13.36 -10.38
N TYR A 42 24.34 12.02 -10.25
CA TYR A 42 25.44 11.07 -10.46
C TYR A 42 25.09 9.94 -11.45
N GLY A 43 23.84 9.83 -11.86
CA GLY A 43 23.35 8.72 -12.68
C GLY A 43 22.98 7.48 -11.87
N ILE A 44 22.69 6.39 -12.57
CA ILE A 44 22.20 5.14 -11.98
C ILE A 44 23.35 4.37 -11.32
N PRO A 45 23.29 4.09 -9.99
CA PRO A 45 24.37 3.40 -9.27
C PRO A 45 24.31 1.88 -9.48
N HIS A 46 25.49 1.24 -9.50
CA HIS A 46 25.67 -0.22 -9.41
C HIS A 46 26.29 -0.66 -8.09
N THR A 47 26.69 0.30 -7.27
CA THR A 47 27.16 0.11 -5.90
C THR A 47 26.29 0.96 -4.97
N GLU A 48 26.04 0.47 -3.77
CA GLU A 48 25.22 1.16 -2.77
C GLU A 48 25.93 2.44 -2.29
N PRO A 49 25.30 3.65 -2.46
CA PRO A 49 26.01 4.89 -2.20
C PRO A 49 25.61 5.62 -0.90
N PHE A 50 24.64 5.11 -0.12
CA PHE A 50 24.01 5.87 0.96
C PHE A 50 24.47 5.44 2.35
N THR A 51 24.90 4.18 2.49
CA THR A 51 25.27 3.61 3.79
C THR A 51 26.79 3.71 4.06
N ILE A 52 27.18 3.34 5.29
CA ILE A 52 28.59 3.24 5.67
C ILE A 52 29.30 2.03 5.06
N HIS A 53 28.58 1.14 4.37
CA HIS A 53 29.11 -0.09 3.80
C HIS A 53 29.69 0.18 2.40
N GLU A 54 30.93 -0.16 2.22
CA GLU A 54 31.62 0.08 0.96
C GLU A 54 31.44 -1.08 -0.04
N ASN A 55 31.31 -0.73 -1.32
CA ASN A 55 31.32 -1.66 -2.46
C ASN A 55 30.21 -2.72 -2.44
N PHE A 56 29.08 -2.49 -1.76
CA PHE A 56 27.93 -3.37 -1.88
C PHE A 56 27.39 -3.32 -3.29
N HIS A 57 27.23 -4.49 -3.92
CA HIS A 57 26.53 -4.57 -5.18
C HIS A 57 25.08 -4.10 -5.00
N PHE A 58 24.59 -3.28 -5.94
CA PHE A 58 23.29 -2.64 -5.80
C PHE A 58 22.51 -2.63 -7.09
N VAL A 59 21.28 -3.11 -7.03
CA VAL A 59 20.26 -3.00 -8.07
C VAL A 59 19.16 -2.09 -7.56
N MET A 60 19.12 -0.87 -8.06
CA MET A 60 18.04 0.09 -7.71
C MET A 60 16.77 -0.29 -8.49
N GLN A 61 16.01 -1.22 -7.93
CA GLN A 61 14.91 -1.92 -8.58
C GLN A 61 13.73 -1.01 -8.98
N GLN A 62 13.67 0.21 -8.45
CA GLN A 62 12.59 1.18 -8.68
C GLN A 62 13.12 2.54 -9.19
N TRP A 63 14.29 2.57 -9.81
CA TRP A 63 14.99 3.79 -10.19
C TRP A 63 14.11 4.82 -10.96
N LEU A 64 13.25 4.37 -11.86
CA LEU A 64 12.37 5.26 -12.62
C LEU A 64 11.32 5.90 -11.71
N PHE A 65 10.78 5.13 -10.75
CA PHE A 65 9.83 5.65 -9.77
C PHE A 65 10.48 6.69 -8.86
N ASP A 66 11.71 6.43 -8.42
CA ASP A 66 12.49 7.33 -7.55
C ASP A 66 12.74 8.68 -8.24
N VAL A 67 13.12 8.66 -9.51
CA VAL A 67 13.30 9.88 -10.32
C VAL A 67 11.99 10.64 -10.49
N ILE A 68 10.88 9.95 -10.79
CA ILE A 68 9.56 10.60 -10.91
C ILE A 68 9.19 11.26 -9.57
N LEU A 69 9.38 10.55 -8.47
CA LEU A 69 9.04 11.04 -7.14
C LEU A 69 9.89 12.26 -6.75
N TRP A 70 11.19 12.21 -7.01
CA TRP A 70 12.09 13.34 -6.78
C TRP A 70 11.69 14.57 -7.60
N LYS A 71 11.34 14.42 -8.89
CA LYS A 71 10.86 15.52 -9.72
C LYS A 71 9.56 16.13 -9.20
N ILE A 72 8.63 15.32 -8.72
CA ILE A 72 7.40 15.80 -8.07
C ILE A 72 7.73 16.59 -6.81
N TYR A 73 8.65 16.06 -5.98
CA TYR A 73 9.08 16.72 -4.77
C TYR A 73 9.78 18.07 -5.05
N THR A 74 10.64 18.15 -6.04
CA THR A 74 11.33 19.42 -6.40
C THR A 74 10.35 20.47 -6.92
N LEU A 75 9.25 20.06 -7.58
CA LEU A 75 8.24 20.97 -8.14
C LEU A 75 7.24 21.46 -7.09
N ALA A 76 6.79 20.60 -6.19
CA ALA A 76 5.66 20.89 -5.30
C ALA A 76 5.85 20.36 -3.86
N HIS A 77 7.07 19.97 -3.50
CA HIS A 77 7.42 19.45 -2.18
C HIS A 77 6.44 18.35 -1.72
N MET A 78 6.13 18.33 -0.44
CA MET A 78 5.23 17.33 0.16
C MET A 78 3.79 17.41 -0.37
N ASN A 79 3.32 18.59 -0.78
CA ASN A 79 2.01 18.71 -1.41
C ASN A 79 1.95 17.96 -2.74
N GLY A 80 3.05 17.95 -3.50
CA GLY A 80 3.17 17.17 -4.73
C GLY A 80 3.13 15.67 -4.47
N MET A 81 3.78 15.22 -3.40
CA MET A 81 3.81 13.80 -2.98
C MET A 81 2.41 13.31 -2.61
N LEU A 82 1.66 14.10 -1.84
CA LEU A 82 0.27 13.79 -1.50
C LEU A 82 -0.62 13.79 -2.74
N ALA A 83 -0.49 14.80 -3.60
CA ALA A 83 -1.24 14.89 -4.85
C ALA A 83 -0.99 13.68 -5.76
N PHE A 84 0.25 13.21 -5.84
CA PHE A 84 0.61 11.99 -6.58
C PHE A 84 -0.19 10.78 -6.09
N SER A 85 -0.22 10.54 -4.77
CA SER A 85 -0.99 9.43 -4.18
C SER A 85 -2.48 9.53 -4.49
N TRP A 86 -3.06 10.73 -4.40
CA TRP A 86 -4.48 10.96 -4.70
C TRP A 86 -4.81 10.76 -6.17
N ILE A 87 -3.97 11.27 -7.06
CA ILE A 87 -4.16 11.13 -8.52
C ILE A 87 -4.08 9.64 -8.90
N CYS A 88 -3.03 8.94 -8.46
CA CYS A 88 -2.87 7.51 -8.74
C CYS A 88 -4.03 6.69 -8.16
N GLY A 89 -4.40 6.93 -6.89
CA GLY A 89 -5.54 6.28 -6.26
C GLY A 89 -6.85 6.56 -7.00
N GLY A 90 -7.08 7.80 -7.43
CA GLY A 90 -8.23 8.19 -8.24
C GLY A 90 -8.30 7.46 -9.57
N ILE A 91 -7.18 7.35 -10.29
CA ILE A 91 -7.10 6.62 -11.56
C ILE A 91 -7.35 5.12 -11.33
N ILE A 92 -6.75 4.52 -10.28
CA ILE A 92 -6.98 3.12 -9.92
C ILE A 92 -8.47 2.86 -9.68
N LEU A 93 -9.12 3.68 -8.85
CA LEU A 93 -10.55 3.50 -8.56
C LEU A 93 -11.45 3.79 -9.77
N PHE A 94 -11.03 4.69 -10.67
CA PHE A 94 -11.72 4.93 -11.93
C PHE A 94 -11.67 3.69 -12.86
N ILE A 95 -10.50 3.11 -13.06
CA ILE A 95 -10.34 1.88 -13.86
C ILE A 95 -11.10 0.72 -13.20
N TYR A 96 -11.00 0.60 -11.86
CA TYR A 96 -11.71 -0.44 -11.11
C TYR A 96 -13.23 -0.35 -11.26
N TYR A 97 -13.79 0.86 -11.19
CA TYR A 97 -15.21 1.09 -11.46
C TYR A 97 -15.63 0.61 -12.85
N HIS A 98 -14.84 0.91 -13.87
CA HIS A 98 -15.13 0.46 -15.22
C HIS A 98 -14.92 -1.05 -15.39
N LEU A 99 -13.95 -1.65 -14.72
CA LEU A 99 -13.76 -3.11 -14.67
C LEU A 99 -14.98 -3.81 -14.08
N LEU A 100 -15.51 -3.30 -12.98
CA LEU A 100 -16.72 -3.83 -12.35
C LEU A 100 -17.93 -3.77 -13.30
N GLN A 101 -18.07 -2.73 -14.09
CA GLN A 101 -19.13 -2.63 -15.09
C GLN A 101 -19.01 -3.66 -16.23
N LEU A 102 -17.79 -4.08 -16.60
CA LEU A 102 -17.57 -5.14 -17.57
C LEU A 102 -17.98 -6.52 -17.04
N THR A 103 -17.88 -6.74 -15.72
CA THR A 103 -18.19 -8.01 -15.08
C THR A 103 -19.67 -8.15 -14.69
N ASP A 104 -20.33 -7.05 -14.31
CA ASP A 104 -21.70 -7.01 -13.77
C ASP A 104 -22.75 -6.52 -14.79
N HIS A 105 -22.49 -6.67 -16.09
CA HIS A 105 -23.41 -6.24 -17.13
C HIS A 105 -24.03 -4.84 -16.91
N LYS A 106 -23.19 -3.89 -16.46
CA LYS A 106 -23.53 -2.47 -16.25
C LYS A 106 -24.46 -2.16 -15.06
N ASN A 107 -24.48 -3.01 -14.04
CA ASN A 107 -25.17 -2.63 -12.80
C ASN A 107 -24.39 -1.51 -12.07
N ILE A 108 -24.75 -0.26 -12.39
CA ILE A 108 -24.07 0.95 -11.91
C ILE A 108 -24.06 1.01 -10.38
N LYS A 109 -25.07 0.48 -9.71
CA LYS A 109 -25.22 0.57 -8.26
C LYS A 109 -24.21 -0.34 -7.55
N VAL A 110 -24.13 -1.61 -7.97
CA VAL A 110 -23.16 -2.58 -7.42
C VAL A 110 -21.74 -2.13 -7.72
N SER A 111 -21.45 -1.68 -8.94
CA SER A 111 -20.15 -1.18 -9.32
C SER A 111 -19.70 0.00 -8.44
N ARG A 112 -20.59 0.96 -8.15
CA ARG A 112 -20.29 2.09 -7.25
C ARG A 112 -20.02 1.65 -5.82
N LEU A 113 -20.87 0.77 -5.29
CA LEU A 113 -20.71 0.25 -3.93
C LEU A 113 -19.38 -0.46 -3.75
N LEU A 114 -19.05 -1.39 -4.65
CA LEU A 114 -17.79 -2.13 -4.59
C LEU A 114 -16.58 -1.21 -4.80
N THR A 115 -16.68 -0.20 -5.66
CA THR A 115 -15.59 0.78 -5.83
C THR A 115 -15.33 1.57 -4.55
N ILE A 116 -16.39 2.01 -3.85
CA ILE A 116 -16.25 2.71 -2.57
C ILE A 116 -15.63 1.78 -1.52
N ALA A 117 -16.15 0.56 -1.39
CA ALA A 117 -15.63 -0.43 -0.43
C ALA A 117 -14.15 -0.74 -0.70
N THR A 118 -13.80 -1.01 -1.97
CA THR A 118 -12.41 -1.24 -2.37
C THR A 118 -11.54 -0.01 -2.14
N GLY A 119 -12.05 1.20 -2.41
CA GLY A 119 -11.36 2.46 -2.16
C GLY A 119 -10.98 2.64 -0.69
N ILE A 120 -11.89 2.35 0.23
CA ILE A 120 -11.63 2.40 1.68
C ILE A 120 -10.56 1.39 2.06
N LEU A 121 -10.64 0.16 1.55
CA LEU A 121 -9.69 -0.90 1.87
C LEU A 121 -8.31 -0.67 1.23
N MET A 122 -8.28 -0.06 0.05
CA MET A 122 -7.05 0.24 -0.68
C MET A 122 -6.36 1.53 -0.21
N ALA A 123 -7.07 2.41 0.48
CA ALA A 123 -6.56 3.73 0.86
C ALA A 123 -5.20 3.70 1.59
N PRO A 124 -4.92 2.77 2.53
CA PRO A 124 -3.60 2.65 3.14
C PRO A 124 -2.47 2.29 2.17
N PHE A 125 -2.81 1.73 1.00
CA PHE A 125 -1.84 1.34 -0.05
C PHE A 125 -1.65 2.43 -1.11
N PHE A 126 -2.43 3.53 -1.08
CA PHE A 126 -2.23 4.69 -1.94
C PHE A 126 -1.21 5.63 -1.31
N CYS A 127 0.02 5.19 -1.24
CA CYS A 127 1.16 5.91 -0.66
C CYS A 127 2.23 6.16 -1.73
N GLN A 128 3.30 6.85 -1.33
CA GLN A 128 4.42 7.19 -2.20
C GLN A 128 5.38 6.01 -2.37
N ARG A 129 4.83 4.82 -2.63
CA ARG A 129 5.60 3.59 -2.88
C ARG A 129 5.41 3.10 -4.32
N PRO A 130 6.40 2.39 -4.91
CA PRO A 130 6.31 1.82 -6.26
C PRO A 130 5.10 0.92 -6.47
N GLN A 131 4.60 0.27 -5.41
CA GLN A 131 3.42 -0.59 -5.46
C GLN A 131 2.14 0.13 -5.93
N THR A 132 2.03 1.44 -5.71
CA THR A 132 0.89 2.23 -6.21
C THR A 132 0.87 2.25 -7.73
N LEU A 133 2.02 2.45 -8.38
CA LEU A 133 2.15 2.38 -9.82
C LEU A 133 1.96 0.95 -10.34
N SER A 134 2.50 -0.05 -9.63
CA SER A 134 2.28 -1.47 -9.98
C SER A 134 0.81 -1.85 -9.93
N SER A 135 0.07 -1.37 -8.92
CA SER A 135 -1.38 -1.57 -8.81
C SER A 135 -2.13 -1.01 -10.02
N LEU A 136 -1.73 0.18 -10.48
CA LEU A 136 -2.29 0.82 -11.66
C LEU A 136 -2.05 -0.03 -12.92
N ILE A 137 -0.84 -0.55 -13.10
CA ILE A 137 -0.47 -1.38 -14.25
C ILE A 137 -1.22 -2.71 -14.22
N PHE A 138 -1.22 -3.43 -13.10
CA PHE A 138 -1.93 -4.72 -12.98
C PHE A 138 -3.43 -4.58 -13.19
N LEU A 139 -4.03 -3.54 -12.63
CA LEU A 139 -5.45 -3.28 -12.84
C LEU A 139 -5.75 -2.90 -14.30
N SER A 140 -4.86 -2.17 -14.95
CA SER A 140 -4.97 -1.83 -16.38
C SER A 140 -4.85 -3.08 -17.25
N GLU A 141 -3.96 -4.01 -16.92
CA GLU A 141 -3.83 -5.31 -17.57
C GLU A 141 -5.15 -6.10 -17.51
N ILE A 142 -5.68 -6.29 -16.29
CA ILE A 142 -6.93 -7.02 -16.08
C ILE A 142 -8.09 -6.33 -16.82
N TYR A 143 -8.17 -4.99 -16.75
CA TYR A 143 -9.21 -4.23 -17.44
C TYR A 143 -9.16 -4.43 -18.95
N VAL A 144 -7.97 -4.37 -19.53
CA VAL A 144 -7.77 -4.56 -20.99
C VAL A 144 -8.15 -5.98 -21.40
N LEU A 145 -7.73 -7.00 -20.66
CA LEU A 145 -8.09 -8.40 -20.93
C LEU A 145 -9.61 -8.63 -20.84
N GLU A 146 -10.26 -8.12 -19.79
CA GLU A 146 -11.72 -8.21 -19.64
C GLU A 146 -12.49 -7.41 -20.70
N ARG A 147 -11.95 -6.28 -21.15
CA ARG A 147 -12.57 -5.44 -22.18
C ARG A 147 -12.58 -6.10 -23.55
N PHE A 148 -11.53 -6.86 -23.85
CA PHE A 148 -11.37 -7.49 -25.18
C PHE A 148 -11.65 -9.00 -25.20
N LYS A 149 -12.08 -9.60 -24.09
CA LYS A 149 -12.34 -11.05 -23.94
C LYS A 149 -13.27 -11.66 -24.99
N GLY A 150 -14.23 -10.90 -25.50
CA GLY A 150 -15.21 -11.35 -26.49
C GLY A 150 -14.75 -11.27 -27.94
N LYS A 151 -13.51 -10.84 -28.22
CA LYS A 151 -12.93 -10.84 -29.56
C LYS A 151 -12.25 -12.17 -29.84
N ASP A 152 -12.13 -12.54 -31.11
CA ASP A 152 -11.48 -13.80 -31.48
C ASP A 152 -9.97 -13.77 -31.28
N ARG A 153 -9.37 -12.60 -31.38
CA ARG A 153 -7.91 -12.39 -31.21
C ARG A 153 -7.58 -11.00 -30.68
N PRO A 154 -6.44 -10.85 -30.00
CA PRO A 154 -5.92 -9.54 -29.60
C PRO A 154 -5.53 -8.71 -30.83
N THR A 155 -5.62 -7.41 -30.70
CA THR A 155 -5.13 -6.46 -31.70
C THR A 155 -3.64 -6.18 -31.48
N LEU A 156 -2.94 -5.70 -32.52
CA LEU A 156 -1.53 -5.30 -32.39
C LEU A 156 -1.33 -4.27 -31.23
N LEU A 157 -2.30 -3.36 -31.07
CA LEU A 157 -2.28 -2.39 -29.98
C LEU A 157 -2.12 -3.05 -28.59
N LEU A 158 -2.71 -4.23 -28.37
CA LEU A 158 -2.58 -4.93 -27.10
C LEU A 158 -1.15 -5.40 -26.83
N TYR A 159 -0.47 -5.93 -27.84
CA TYR A 159 0.95 -6.32 -27.72
C TYR A 159 1.83 -5.11 -27.41
N VAL A 160 1.57 -3.97 -28.06
CA VAL A 160 2.28 -2.70 -27.80
C VAL A 160 2.02 -2.20 -26.37
N LEU A 161 0.76 -2.25 -25.89
CA LEU A 161 0.42 -1.86 -24.51
C LEU A 161 1.09 -2.75 -23.48
N PHE A 162 1.10 -4.08 -23.69
CA PHE A 162 1.76 -5.01 -22.77
C PHE A 162 3.27 -4.80 -22.76
N PHE A 163 3.88 -4.53 -23.91
CA PHE A 163 5.28 -4.13 -23.98
C PHE A 163 5.55 -2.85 -23.19
N ALA A 164 4.76 -1.79 -23.40
CA ALA A 164 4.92 -0.51 -22.72
C ALA A 164 4.72 -0.64 -21.20
N PHE A 165 3.68 -1.35 -20.75
CA PHE A 165 3.45 -1.62 -19.33
C PHE A 165 4.59 -2.39 -18.70
N SER A 166 5.12 -3.38 -19.40
CA SER A 166 6.27 -4.17 -18.93
C SER A 166 7.54 -3.32 -18.82
N VAL A 167 7.84 -2.44 -19.81
CA VAL A 167 8.98 -1.50 -19.73
C VAL A 167 8.82 -0.57 -18.53
N ILE A 168 7.64 -0.02 -18.31
CA ILE A 168 7.42 0.87 -17.16
C ILE A 168 7.60 0.08 -15.86
N LEU A 169 7.03 -1.10 -15.76
CA LEU A 169 7.03 -1.88 -14.51
C LEU A 169 8.44 -2.40 -14.16
N ILE A 170 9.23 -2.90 -15.12
CA ILE A 170 10.58 -3.39 -14.85
C ILE A 170 11.51 -2.28 -14.34
N ASN A 171 11.29 -1.04 -14.76
CA ASN A 171 12.10 0.11 -14.36
C ASN A 171 11.54 0.84 -13.11
N ALA A 172 10.24 0.76 -12.87
CA ALA A 172 9.61 1.42 -11.73
C ALA A 172 9.39 0.50 -10.52
N HIS A 173 9.38 -0.83 -10.69
CA HIS A 173 9.22 -1.80 -9.61
C HIS A 173 9.59 -3.22 -10.07
N ALA A 174 10.88 -3.46 -10.28
CA ALA A 174 11.38 -4.74 -10.81
C ALA A 174 10.97 -5.95 -9.96
N ALA A 175 10.94 -5.82 -8.62
CA ALA A 175 10.50 -6.89 -7.72
C ALA A 175 9.06 -7.38 -8.01
N MET A 176 8.20 -6.51 -8.55
CA MET A 176 6.81 -6.87 -8.90
C MET A 176 6.61 -7.18 -10.39
N TRP A 177 7.63 -7.00 -11.22
CA TRP A 177 7.54 -7.25 -12.66
C TRP A 177 7.10 -8.69 -13.01
N PRO A 178 7.54 -9.78 -12.32
CA PRO A 178 7.07 -11.13 -12.64
C PRO A 178 5.55 -11.30 -12.46
N MET A 179 4.93 -10.53 -11.55
CA MET A 179 3.48 -10.58 -11.31
C MET A 179 2.67 -10.19 -12.53
N PHE A 180 3.21 -9.35 -13.42
CA PHE A 180 2.58 -8.99 -14.69
C PHE A 180 2.38 -10.23 -15.60
N SER A 181 3.32 -11.17 -15.56
CA SER A 181 3.15 -12.47 -16.23
C SER A 181 2.22 -13.41 -15.47
N VAL A 182 2.24 -13.37 -14.13
CA VAL A 182 1.40 -14.23 -13.28
C VAL A 182 -0.08 -13.92 -13.50
N PHE A 183 -0.47 -12.65 -13.68
CA PHE A 183 -1.86 -12.27 -13.94
C PHE A 183 -2.39 -12.75 -15.30
N LEU A 184 -1.54 -13.09 -16.25
CA LEU A 184 -1.96 -13.76 -17.52
C LEU A 184 -2.32 -15.23 -17.32
N LEU A 185 -1.76 -15.93 -16.31
CA LEU A 185 -1.95 -17.37 -16.14
C LEU A 185 -3.42 -17.78 -15.96
N PRO A 186 -4.26 -17.07 -15.19
CA PRO A 186 -5.70 -17.36 -15.12
C PRO A 186 -6.43 -17.29 -16.46
N TYR A 187 -6.05 -16.34 -17.32
CA TYR A 187 -6.62 -16.20 -18.67
C TYR A 187 -6.13 -17.31 -19.60
N LEU A 188 -4.86 -17.68 -19.50
CA LEU A 188 -4.29 -18.81 -20.22
C LEU A 188 -4.97 -20.14 -19.81
N ALA A 189 -5.18 -20.33 -18.51
CA ALA A 189 -5.87 -21.51 -17.99
C ALA A 189 -7.32 -21.60 -18.50
N GLU A 190 -8.07 -20.49 -18.55
CA GLU A 190 -9.43 -20.50 -19.12
C GLU A 190 -9.41 -20.74 -20.63
N ALA A 191 -8.47 -20.16 -21.36
CA ALA A 191 -8.33 -20.40 -22.80
C ALA A 191 -7.97 -21.86 -23.14
N LEU A 192 -7.24 -22.55 -22.27
CA LEU A 192 -6.86 -23.98 -22.45
C LEU A 192 -7.94 -24.95 -21.99
N LEU A 193 -8.58 -24.66 -20.85
CA LEU A 193 -9.39 -25.61 -20.09
C LEU A 193 -10.88 -25.26 -20.08
N GLY A 194 -11.26 -24.01 -20.39
CA GLY A 194 -12.63 -23.50 -20.22
C GLY A 194 -13.68 -24.36 -20.93
N ASN A 195 -13.40 -24.81 -22.13
CA ASN A 195 -14.30 -25.69 -22.89
C ASN A 195 -14.38 -27.13 -22.36
N ARG A 196 -13.42 -27.55 -21.52
CA ARG A 196 -13.33 -28.91 -20.97
C ARG A 196 -13.95 -29.05 -19.60
N LEU A 197 -14.22 -27.90 -18.94
CA LEU A 197 -14.70 -27.84 -17.56
C LEU A 197 -16.12 -27.27 -17.51
N PRO A 198 -17.16 -28.11 -17.55
CA PRO A 198 -18.56 -27.67 -17.66
C PRO A 198 -19.08 -26.94 -16.42
N TRP A 199 -18.34 -27.01 -15.32
CA TRP A 199 -18.71 -26.33 -14.05
C TRP A 199 -18.46 -24.82 -14.05
N PHE A 200 -17.68 -24.33 -15.02
CA PHE A 200 -17.33 -22.91 -15.14
C PHE A 200 -18.00 -22.28 -16.35
N THR A 201 -18.31 -20.99 -16.26
CA THR A 201 -18.73 -20.23 -17.43
C THR A 201 -17.52 -19.90 -18.28
N HIS A 202 -17.62 -20.15 -19.58
CA HIS A 202 -16.59 -19.82 -20.55
C HIS A 202 -16.99 -18.54 -21.29
N THR A 203 -16.28 -17.45 -21.02
CA THR A 203 -16.57 -16.12 -21.60
C THR A 203 -15.36 -15.47 -22.25
N PHE A 204 -14.21 -16.15 -22.22
CA PHE A 204 -12.95 -15.68 -22.80
C PHE A 204 -12.72 -16.42 -24.11
N HIS A 205 -12.84 -15.71 -25.25
CA HIS A 205 -12.89 -16.32 -26.59
C HIS A 205 -11.52 -16.46 -27.28
N TRP A 206 -10.45 -15.90 -26.70
CA TRP A 206 -9.14 -16.00 -27.33
C TRP A 206 -8.61 -17.42 -27.31
N HIS A 207 -8.01 -17.83 -28.43
CA HIS A 207 -7.26 -19.06 -28.45
C HIS A 207 -6.02 -18.95 -27.56
N TRP A 208 -5.68 -19.99 -26.81
CA TRP A 208 -4.59 -20.01 -25.85
C TRP A 208 -3.23 -19.54 -26.42
N LYS A 209 -2.96 -19.78 -27.72
CA LYS A 209 -1.75 -19.33 -28.42
C LYS A 209 -1.60 -17.81 -28.39
N TYR A 210 -2.70 -17.07 -28.47
CA TYR A 210 -2.66 -15.60 -28.41
C TYR A 210 -2.35 -15.08 -27.01
N VAL A 211 -2.86 -15.76 -25.97
CA VAL A 211 -2.51 -15.42 -24.58
C VAL A 211 -1.04 -15.72 -24.33
N LEU A 212 -0.56 -16.89 -24.80
CA LEU A 212 0.85 -17.26 -24.70
C LEU A 212 1.75 -16.26 -25.46
N ALA A 213 1.30 -15.77 -26.62
CA ALA A 213 2.05 -14.78 -27.40
C ALA A 213 2.21 -13.42 -26.67
N LEU A 214 1.37 -13.08 -25.67
CA LEU A 214 1.54 -11.87 -24.86
C LEU A 214 2.76 -11.95 -23.92
N PHE A 215 3.25 -13.13 -23.60
CA PHE A 215 4.49 -13.25 -22.81
C PHE A 215 5.73 -12.77 -23.59
N VAL A 216 5.70 -12.84 -24.92
CA VAL A 216 6.83 -12.40 -25.75
C VAL A 216 7.16 -10.91 -25.56
N PRO A 217 6.22 -9.95 -25.74
CA PRO A 217 6.50 -8.55 -25.51
C PRO A 217 6.83 -8.25 -24.04
N ILE A 218 6.25 -8.97 -23.06
CA ILE A 218 6.57 -8.80 -21.65
C ILE A 218 8.03 -9.15 -21.38
N ILE A 219 8.47 -10.32 -21.82
CA ILE A 219 9.85 -10.79 -21.63
C ILE A 219 10.84 -9.93 -22.40
N ALA A 220 10.52 -9.57 -23.66
CA ALA A 220 11.37 -8.70 -24.46
C ALA A 220 11.57 -7.32 -23.78
N ALA A 221 10.50 -6.75 -23.24
CA ALA A 221 10.55 -5.50 -22.51
C ALA A 221 11.38 -5.59 -21.21
N GLY A 222 11.43 -6.77 -20.59
CA GLY A 222 12.23 -7.03 -19.40
C GLY A 222 13.71 -6.73 -19.57
N PHE A 223 14.26 -6.81 -20.80
CA PHE A 223 15.66 -6.45 -21.10
C PHE A 223 15.89 -4.93 -21.24
N ILE A 224 14.83 -4.12 -21.28
CA ILE A 224 14.93 -2.66 -21.39
C ILE A 224 15.00 -2.04 -20.00
N ASN A 225 16.11 -2.27 -19.32
CA ASN A 225 16.42 -1.73 -18.00
C ASN A 225 17.95 -1.62 -17.84
N PRO A 226 18.46 -0.76 -16.92
CA PRO A 226 19.90 -0.56 -16.76
C PRO A 226 20.66 -1.75 -16.15
N TYR A 227 19.97 -2.70 -15.51
CA TYR A 227 20.57 -3.84 -14.80
C TYR A 227 20.38 -5.18 -15.53
N GLY A 228 19.80 -5.18 -16.73
CA GLY A 228 19.62 -6.38 -17.54
C GLY A 228 18.83 -7.48 -16.83
N THR A 229 19.41 -8.69 -16.80
CA THR A 229 18.77 -9.87 -16.17
C THR A 229 18.68 -9.79 -14.65
N GLU A 230 19.52 -9.01 -14.00
CA GLU A 230 19.49 -8.85 -12.54
C GLU A 230 18.18 -8.22 -12.08
N ALA A 231 17.68 -7.18 -12.79
CA ALA A 231 16.38 -6.61 -12.51
C ALA A 231 15.24 -7.61 -12.76
N MET A 232 15.32 -8.40 -13.83
CA MET A 232 14.30 -9.42 -14.18
C MET A 232 14.20 -10.52 -13.13
N THR A 233 15.31 -10.89 -12.51
CA THR A 233 15.39 -11.95 -11.50
C THR A 233 15.36 -11.43 -10.06
N TYR A 234 15.28 -10.12 -9.86
CA TYR A 234 15.37 -9.46 -8.55
C TYR A 234 14.40 -10.06 -7.52
N ALA A 235 13.16 -10.30 -7.92
CA ALA A 235 12.15 -10.89 -7.03
C ALA A 235 12.59 -12.23 -6.44
N PHE A 236 13.27 -13.09 -7.22
CA PHE A 236 13.70 -14.42 -6.77
C PHE A 236 14.91 -14.37 -5.82
N HIS A 237 15.62 -13.26 -5.78
CA HIS A 237 16.76 -13.03 -4.90
C HIS A 237 16.38 -12.27 -3.62
N SER A 238 15.41 -11.35 -3.69
CA SER A 238 14.97 -10.53 -2.56
C SER A 238 13.99 -11.22 -1.61
N TYR A 239 13.22 -12.21 -2.10
CA TYR A 239 12.22 -12.90 -1.28
C TYR A 239 12.75 -14.17 -0.63
N GLY A 240 12.11 -14.56 0.49
CA GLY A 240 12.36 -15.83 1.15
C GLY A 240 13.53 -15.82 2.15
N TYR A 241 14.06 -14.66 2.50
CA TYR A 241 15.09 -14.54 3.52
C TYR A 241 14.45 -14.55 4.91
N ARG A 242 14.85 -15.51 5.75
CA ARG A 242 14.17 -15.79 7.03
C ARG A 242 14.20 -14.61 7.99
N ASP A 243 15.34 -13.92 8.13
CA ASP A 243 15.48 -12.81 9.08
C ASP A 243 14.63 -11.62 8.65
N ILE A 244 14.57 -11.32 7.35
CA ILE A 244 13.68 -10.28 6.80
C ILE A 244 12.22 -10.66 7.07
N ASN A 245 11.82 -11.90 6.75
CA ASN A 245 10.45 -12.35 6.96
C ASN A 245 10.02 -12.33 8.43
N ASN A 246 10.96 -12.48 9.38
CA ASN A 246 10.66 -12.46 10.81
C ASN A 246 10.65 -11.04 11.40
N LEU A 247 11.41 -10.10 10.83
CA LEU A 247 11.50 -8.74 11.36
C LEU A 247 10.51 -7.78 10.70
N VAL A 248 10.32 -7.91 9.38
CA VAL A 248 9.48 -6.99 8.60
C VAL A 248 8.02 -7.42 8.69
N ILE A 249 7.22 -6.67 9.43
CA ILE A 249 5.80 -6.98 9.71
C ILE A 249 4.98 -7.22 8.44
N GLU A 250 5.24 -6.47 7.37
CA GLU A 250 4.54 -6.60 6.09
C GLU A 250 4.74 -7.98 5.42
N MET A 251 5.84 -8.68 5.75
CA MET A 251 6.15 -10.02 5.25
C MET A 251 5.48 -11.14 6.05
N HIS A 252 4.94 -10.82 7.23
CA HIS A 252 4.27 -11.82 8.06
C HIS A 252 3.00 -12.34 7.39
N PRO A 253 2.66 -13.63 7.62
CA PRO A 253 1.35 -14.16 7.28
C PRO A 253 0.24 -13.33 7.93
N LEU A 254 -0.91 -13.26 7.27
CA LEU A 254 -2.07 -12.62 7.84
C LEU A 254 -2.58 -13.44 9.04
N VAL A 255 -2.33 -12.94 10.23
CA VAL A 255 -2.89 -13.50 11.48
C VAL A 255 -4.19 -12.75 11.77
N ILE A 256 -5.25 -13.48 12.12
CA ILE A 256 -6.52 -12.87 12.53
C ILE A 256 -6.30 -12.21 13.89
N ASP A 257 -6.07 -10.90 13.85
CA ASP A 257 -5.93 -10.06 15.02
C ASP A 257 -7.03 -8.99 15.01
N LEU A 258 -7.78 -8.91 16.10
CA LEU A 258 -8.87 -7.94 16.24
C LEU A 258 -8.38 -6.49 16.31
N GLN A 259 -7.09 -6.26 16.55
CA GLN A 259 -6.48 -4.94 16.52
C GLN A 259 -6.17 -4.46 15.09
N SER A 260 -6.02 -5.39 14.15
CA SER A 260 -5.79 -5.08 12.74
C SER A 260 -7.04 -5.29 11.90
N PHE A 261 -7.60 -4.20 11.39
CA PHE A 261 -8.78 -4.24 10.53
C PHE A 261 -8.62 -5.13 9.29
N THR A 262 -7.49 -5.02 8.59
CA THR A 262 -7.20 -5.78 7.37
C THR A 262 -7.12 -7.27 7.64
N SER A 263 -6.65 -7.67 8.84
CA SER A 263 -6.55 -9.08 9.24
C SER A 263 -7.91 -9.77 9.41
N VAL A 264 -8.94 -9.00 9.74
CA VAL A 264 -10.31 -9.52 9.89
C VAL A 264 -11.08 -9.45 8.58
N ILE A 265 -10.98 -8.32 7.86
CA ILE A 265 -11.85 -8.09 6.70
C ILE A 265 -11.51 -8.98 5.50
N VAL A 266 -10.24 -9.29 5.25
CA VAL A 266 -9.84 -10.15 4.12
C VAL A 266 -10.38 -11.56 4.25
N PRO A 267 -10.22 -12.29 5.37
CA PRO A 267 -10.87 -13.57 5.59
C PRO A 267 -12.40 -13.50 5.51
N VAL A 268 -13.02 -12.43 6.03
CA VAL A 268 -14.47 -12.24 5.96
C VAL A 268 -14.94 -12.09 4.51
N ILE A 269 -14.24 -11.30 3.69
CA ILE A 269 -14.57 -11.18 2.26
C ILE A 269 -14.43 -12.52 1.56
N ILE A 270 -13.35 -13.27 1.83
CA ILE A 270 -13.14 -14.61 1.26
C ILE A 270 -14.30 -15.53 1.63
N LEU A 271 -14.65 -15.61 2.91
CA LEU A 271 -15.73 -16.46 3.40
C LEU A 271 -17.09 -16.09 2.81
N LEU A 272 -17.43 -14.79 2.81
CA LEU A 272 -18.69 -14.31 2.23
C LEU A 272 -18.75 -14.61 0.73
N THR A 273 -17.64 -14.44 0.01
CA THR A 273 -17.58 -14.76 -1.42
C THR A 273 -17.86 -16.24 -1.66
N ILE A 274 -17.25 -17.14 -0.90
CA ILE A 274 -17.47 -18.58 -1.00
C ILE A 274 -18.91 -18.95 -0.68
N VAL A 275 -19.47 -18.42 0.43
CA VAL A 275 -20.84 -18.73 0.87
C VAL A 275 -21.89 -18.24 -0.13
N TYR A 276 -21.69 -17.09 -0.74
CA TYR A 276 -22.64 -16.47 -1.67
C TYR A 276 -22.37 -16.80 -3.15
N ALA A 277 -21.28 -17.52 -3.48
CA ALA A 277 -20.94 -17.98 -4.82
C ALA A 277 -21.93 -19.08 -5.32
N ARG A 278 -23.19 -18.71 -5.53
CA ARG A 278 -24.24 -19.62 -6.03
C ARG A 278 -24.30 -19.73 -7.55
N HIS A 279 -23.46 -18.97 -8.25
CA HIS A 279 -23.42 -18.92 -9.71
C HIS A 279 -22.10 -19.47 -10.22
N THR A 280 -22.17 -20.13 -11.35
CA THR A 280 -20.96 -20.52 -12.08
C THR A 280 -20.19 -19.25 -12.48
N LEU A 281 -18.94 -19.18 -12.08
CA LEU A 281 -18.02 -18.09 -12.40
C LEU A 281 -17.06 -18.54 -13.52
N PRO A 282 -16.49 -17.61 -14.30
CA PRO A 282 -15.37 -17.92 -15.20
C PRO A 282 -14.18 -18.48 -14.42
N LEU A 283 -13.50 -19.47 -15.02
CA LEU A 283 -12.34 -20.11 -14.38
C LEU A 283 -11.26 -19.08 -13.99
N ARG A 284 -10.97 -18.11 -14.88
CA ARG A 284 -9.99 -17.05 -14.61
C ARG A 284 -10.32 -16.21 -13.36
N HIS A 285 -11.63 -15.93 -13.12
CA HIS A 285 -12.05 -15.16 -11.96
C HIS A 285 -11.84 -15.94 -10.65
N ILE A 286 -12.08 -17.24 -10.67
CA ILE A 286 -11.84 -18.12 -9.53
C ILE A 286 -10.34 -18.22 -9.24
N LEU A 287 -9.52 -18.35 -10.28
CA LEU A 287 -8.07 -18.43 -10.16
C LEU A 287 -7.47 -17.10 -9.67
N LEU A 288 -7.96 -15.95 -10.16
CA LEU A 288 -7.56 -14.64 -9.65
C LEU A 288 -7.93 -14.49 -8.16
N PHE A 289 -9.17 -14.82 -7.80
CA PHE A 289 -9.63 -14.77 -6.42
C PHE A 289 -8.82 -15.69 -5.50
N ALA A 290 -8.66 -16.96 -5.87
CA ALA A 290 -7.95 -17.94 -5.06
C ALA A 290 -6.45 -17.65 -4.97
N GLY A 291 -5.82 -17.32 -6.11
CA GLY A 291 -4.38 -17.03 -6.15
C GLY A 291 -4.00 -15.79 -5.37
N THR A 292 -4.68 -14.67 -5.61
CA THR A 292 -4.40 -13.43 -4.89
C THR A 292 -4.86 -13.49 -3.43
N GLY A 293 -5.94 -14.22 -3.14
CA GLY A 293 -6.39 -14.48 -1.76
C GLY A 293 -5.37 -15.30 -0.97
N LEU A 294 -4.80 -16.33 -1.58
CA LEU A 294 -3.71 -17.10 -0.97
C LEU A 294 -2.48 -16.22 -0.71
N MET A 295 -2.08 -15.39 -1.68
CA MET A 295 -0.98 -14.46 -1.50
C MET A 295 -1.23 -13.47 -0.37
N ALA A 296 -2.45 -12.94 -0.24
CA ALA A 296 -2.84 -12.05 0.84
C ALA A 296 -2.78 -12.74 2.23
N MET A 297 -3.11 -14.04 2.29
CA MET A 297 -2.99 -14.83 3.53
C MET A 297 -1.53 -15.15 3.89
N MET A 298 -0.66 -15.28 2.88
CA MET A 298 0.76 -15.60 3.09
C MET A 298 1.59 -14.38 3.48
N ALA A 299 1.23 -13.17 3.03
CA ALA A 299 1.96 -11.94 3.37
C ALA A 299 1.02 -10.73 3.33
N ILE A 300 1.03 -9.96 4.41
CA ILE A 300 0.21 -8.73 4.57
C ILE A 300 0.41 -7.76 3.40
N ARG A 301 1.65 -7.62 2.93
CA ARG A 301 1.97 -6.76 1.79
C ARG A 301 1.27 -7.15 0.49
N SER A 302 0.79 -8.39 0.35
CA SER A 302 0.09 -8.86 -0.85
C SER A 302 -1.43 -8.58 -0.84
N ILE A 303 -1.96 -8.00 0.23
CA ILE A 303 -3.40 -7.68 0.36
C ILE A 303 -3.87 -6.79 -0.79
N PHE A 304 -3.05 -5.82 -1.23
CA PHE A 304 -3.43 -4.93 -2.32
C PHE A 304 -3.70 -5.69 -3.63
N LEU A 305 -2.96 -6.77 -3.92
CA LEU A 305 -3.19 -7.62 -5.10
C LEU A 305 -4.57 -8.29 -5.05
N PHE A 306 -4.94 -8.78 -3.87
CA PHE A 306 -6.28 -9.35 -3.66
C PHE A 306 -7.37 -8.30 -3.83
N LEU A 307 -7.16 -7.09 -3.32
CA LEU A 307 -8.14 -6.01 -3.42
C LEU A 307 -8.37 -5.55 -4.87
N ILE A 308 -7.35 -5.50 -5.71
CA ILE A 308 -7.48 -5.08 -7.11
C ILE A 308 -7.88 -6.19 -8.06
N ALA A 309 -7.40 -7.43 -7.83
CA ALA A 309 -7.56 -8.55 -8.77
C ALA A 309 -8.49 -9.66 -8.26
N GLY A 310 -8.59 -9.85 -6.95
CA GLY A 310 -9.39 -10.93 -6.36
C GLY A 310 -10.83 -10.54 -6.11
N ILE A 311 -11.11 -9.30 -5.73
CA ILE A 311 -12.47 -8.91 -5.28
C ILE A 311 -13.40 -8.55 -6.43
N PHE A 312 -12.91 -8.08 -7.57
CA PHE A 312 -13.80 -7.63 -8.65
C PHE A 312 -14.79 -8.71 -9.15
N PRO A 313 -14.52 -10.03 -9.08
CA PRO A 313 -15.51 -11.06 -9.40
C PRO A 313 -16.76 -11.04 -8.52
N LEU A 314 -16.69 -10.43 -7.33
CA LEU A 314 -17.87 -10.22 -6.46
C LEU A 314 -19.02 -9.48 -7.16
N ALA A 315 -18.71 -8.61 -8.11
CA ALA A 315 -19.73 -7.91 -8.90
C ALA A 315 -20.67 -8.88 -9.62
N SER A 316 -20.14 -9.98 -10.15
CA SER A 316 -20.93 -11.00 -10.81
C SER A 316 -21.77 -11.85 -9.85
N ILE A 317 -21.29 -12.05 -8.61
CA ILE A 317 -21.99 -12.79 -7.57
C ILE A 317 -23.18 -11.97 -7.00
N LEU A 318 -22.95 -10.68 -6.81
CA LEU A 318 -23.96 -9.74 -6.29
C LEU A 318 -25.01 -9.34 -7.34
N ARG A 319 -24.86 -9.83 -8.56
CA ARG A 319 -25.79 -9.59 -9.66
C ARG A 319 -27.20 -10.06 -9.31
N THR A 320 -28.15 -9.14 -9.34
CA THR A 320 -29.57 -9.48 -9.26
C THR A 320 -30.06 -9.95 -10.62
N LYS A 321 -30.52 -11.19 -10.74
CA LYS A 321 -31.32 -11.59 -11.88
C LYS A 321 -32.62 -10.78 -11.87
N ASP A 322 -32.81 -9.90 -12.85
CA ASP A 322 -34.14 -9.37 -13.20
C ASP A 322 -34.96 -10.51 -13.80
N THR A 323 -35.53 -11.34 -12.95
CA THR A 323 -36.60 -12.25 -13.33
C THR A 323 -37.91 -11.61 -12.89
N SER A 324 -38.57 -10.99 -13.84
CA SER A 324 -39.99 -10.64 -13.78
C SER A 324 -40.79 -11.88 -13.38
N SER A 325 -41.55 -11.76 -12.37
CA SER A 325 -42.63 -12.58 -11.82
C SER A 325 -42.34 -13.24 -10.48
N ASN A 326 -43.19 -12.84 -9.51
CA ASN A 326 -43.28 -13.30 -8.11
C ASN A 326 -42.30 -12.70 -7.09
N ALA A 327 -42.19 -11.37 -7.06
CA ALA A 327 -41.14 -10.63 -6.37
C ALA A 327 -41.43 -10.24 -4.90
N SER A 328 -42.62 -10.48 -4.31
CA SER A 328 -42.91 -9.79 -3.05
C SER A 328 -42.32 -10.41 -1.78
N ASN A 329 -41.97 -11.69 -1.77
CA ASN A 329 -41.41 -12.36 -0.57
C ASN A 329 -39.92 -12.72 -0.65
N ARG A 330 -39.27 -12.53 -1.80
CA ARG A 330 -37.81 -12.82 -2.00
C ARG A 330 -36.91 -11.60 -1.85
N THR A 331 -37.45 -10.40 -1.84
CA THR A 331 -36.67 -9.15 -1.85
C THR A 331 -35.87 -8.94 -0.56
N TRP A 332 -36.41 -9.31 0.59
CA TRP A 332 -35.75 -9.08 1.88
C TRP A 332 -34.48 -9.92 2.10
N LYS A 333 -34.51 -11.20 1.71
CA LYS A 333 -33.31 -12.08 1.81
C LYS A 333 -32.17 -11.70 0.87
N ARG A 334 -32.40 -10.79 -0.06
CA ARG A 334 -31.48 -10.45 -1.16
C ARG A 334 -30.82 -9.08 -1.00
N THR A 335 -31.38 -8.21 -0.18
CA THR A 335 -30.91 -6.81 0.01
C THR A 335 -30.06 -6.64 1.27
N TRP A 336 -30.21 -7.52 2.26
CA TRP A 336 -29.50 -7.39 3.52
C TRP A 336 -27.97 -7.66 3.43
N PRO A 337 -27.42 -8.53 2.56
CA PRO A 337 -25.98 -8.71 2.49
C PRO A 337 -25.21 -7.46 2.04
N PRO A 338 -25.64 -6.73 0.98
CA PRO A 338 -25.02 -5.44 0.63
C PRO A 338 -25.16 -4.39 1.74
N MET A 339 -26.30 -4.40 2.48
CA MET A 339 -26.49 -3.50 3.62
C MET A 339 -25.57 -3.85 4.79
N LEU A 340 -25.37 -5.14 5.06
CA LEU A 340 -24.43 -5.61 6.08
C LEU A 340 -23.01 -5.21 5.68
N LEU A 341 -22.62 -5.38 4.41
CA LEU A 341 -21.33 -4.94 3.89
C LEU A 341 -21.13 -3.43 4.00
N MET A 342 -22.15 -2.63 3.69
CA MET A 342 -22.11 -1.18 3.88
C MET A 342 -22.01 -0.79 5.36
N GLY A 343 -22.83 -1.41 6.21
CA GLY A 343 -22.79 -1.20 7.66
C GLY A 343 -21.46 -1.62 8.26
N MET A 344 -20.96 -2.79 7.87
CA MET A 344 -19.64 -3.26 8.28
C MET A 344 -18.52 -2.34 7.76
N ALA A 345 -18.50 -1.95 6.49
CA ALA A 345 -17.51 -1.02 5.95
C ALA A 345 -17.52 0.32 6.68
N THR A 346 -18.72 0.83 7.03
CA THR A 346 -18.86 2.07 7.81
C THR A 346 -18.38 1.87 9.25
N CYS A 347 -18.82 0.81 9.95
CA CYS A 347 -18.36 0.50 11.31
C CYS A 347 -16.86 0.28 11.38
N ILE A 348 -16.29 -0.30 10.36
CA ILE A 348 -14.87 -0.65 10.23
C ILE A 348 -14.05 0.59 9.90
N GLY A 349 -14.52 1.48 9.01
CA GLY A 349 -13.91 2.79 8.82
C GLY A 349 -13.85 3.58 10.13
N VAL A 350 -14.94 3.51 10.91
CA VAL A 350 -15.04 4.09 12.24
C VAL A 350 -14.07 3.45 13.23
N ILE A 351 -14.03 2.12 13.31
CA ILE A 351 -13.12 1.37 14.20
C ILE A 351 -11.67 1.61 13.79
N GLY A 352 -11.34 1.66 12.49
CA GLY A 352 -10.01 1.98 11.98
C GLY A 352 -9.53 3.37 12.38
N ILE A 353 -10.44 4.36 12.44
CA ILE A 353 -10.14 5.70 12.94
C ILE A 353 -9.86 5.66 14.45
N PHE A 354 -10.60 4.84 15.21
CA PHE A 354 -10.41 4.71 16.67
C PHE A 354 -9.22 3.86 17.08
N ALA A 355 -8.92 2.81 16.34
CA ALA A 355 -7.78 1.92 16.61
C ALA A 355 -6.43 2.56 16.29
N ARG A 356 -6.42 3.66 15.55
CA ARG A 356 -5.21 4.47 15.39
C ARG A 356 -4.98 5.29 16.66
N ASN A 357 -4.05 4.83 17.50
CA ASN A 357 -3.49 5.56 18.67
C ASN A 357 -2.83 6.90 18.32
N THR A 358 -3.14 7.47 17.17
CA THR A 358 -2.51 8.66 16.58
C THR A 358 -3.37 9.91 16.66
N ILE A 359 -4.49 9.88 17.42
CA ILE A 359 -5.28 11.09 17.66
C ILE A 359 -4.68 11.77 18.90
N PRO A 360 -4.06 12.95 18.76
CA PRO A 360 -3.58 13.70 19.90
C PRO A 360 -4.70 13.88 20.94
N SER A 361 -4.39 13.71 22.21
CA SER A 361 -5.37 13.70 23.30
C SER A 361 -6.27 14.95 23.34
N GLY A 362 -5.74 16.11 22.92
CA GLY A 362 -6.51 17.36 22.80
C GLY A 362 -7.48 17.42 21.62
N LYS A 363 -7.37 16.51 20.63
CA LYS A 363 -8.20 16.47 19.42
C LYS A 363 -9.16 15.26 19.41
N ALA A 364 -9.11 14.42 20.43
CA ALA A 364 -9.92 13.20 20.50
C ALA A 364 -11.43 13.50 20.58
N ILE A 365 -11.84 14.47 21.36
CA ILE A 365 -13.26 14.81 21.60
C ILE A 365 -14.01 15.20 20.30
N PRO A 366 -13.49 16.11 19.45
CA PRO A 366 -14.13 16.43 18.18
C PRO A 366 -14.24 15.22 17.24
N VAL A 367 -13.22 14.36 17.18
CA VAL A 367 -13.24 13.14 16.36
C VAL A 367 -14.28 12.17 16.86
N TYR A 368 -14.40 11.97 18.18
CA TYR A 368 -15.46 11.16 18.78
C TYR A 368 -16.87 11.67 18.44
N ILE A 369 -17.09 12.98 18.46
CA ILE A 369 -18.37 13.60 18.08
C ILE A 369 -18.67 13.31 16.62
N ILE A 370 -17.72 13.52 15.70
CA ILE A 370 -17.90 13.30 14.26
C ILE A 370 -18.21 11.83 13.99
N VAL A 371 -17.49 10.91 14.61
CA VAL A 371 -17.71 9.48 14.47
C VAL A 371 -19.06 9.08 15.02
N THR A 372 -19.45 9.60 16.17
CA THR A 372 -20.77 9.35 16.77
C THR A 372 -21.88 9.83 15.84
N ILE A 373 -21.75 11.02 15.25
CA ILE A 373 -22.69 11.56 14.26
C ILE A 373 -22.76 10.64 13.03
N LEU A 374 -21.64 10.18 12.49
CA LEU A 374 -21.58 9.27 11.34
C LEU A 374 -22.23 7.92 11.64
N VAL A 375 -22.01 7.36 12.84
CA VAL A 375 -22.65 6.12 13.30
C VAL A 375 -24.16 6.31 13.44
N PHE A 376 -24.60 7.35 14.13
CA PHE A 376 -26.03 7.67 14.27
C PHE A 376 -26.70 7.91 12.91
N PHE A 377 -26.02 8.62 12.02
CA PHE A 377 -26.53 8.86 10.67
C PHE A 377 -26.64 7.56 9.87
N SER A 378 -25.62 6.68 9.94
CA SER A 378 -25.65 5.37 9.29
C SER A 378 -26.75 4.46 9.84
N LEU A 379 -26.94 4.47 11.15
CA LEU A 379 -28.04 3.75 11.82
C LEU A 379 -29.40 4.33 11.45
N ALA A 380 -29.54 5.66 11.38
CA ALA A 380 -30.75 6.33 10.94
C ALA A 380 -31.09 6.01 9.48
N CYS A 381 -30.10 6.00 8.60
CA CYS A 381 -30.26 5.56 7.21
C CYS A 381 -30.70 4.10 7.12
N ALA A 382 -30.08 3.21 7.90
CA ALA A 382 -30.45 1.80 7.98
C ALA A 382 -31.88 1.61 8.51
N PHE A 383 -32.29 2.37 9.54
CA PHE A 383 -33.65 2.36 10.11
C PHE A 383 -34.69 2.87 9.12
N ILE A 384 -34.41 3.96 8.41
CA ILE A 384 -35.33 4.52 7.39
C ILE A 384 -35.53 3.52 6.25
N LEU A 385 -34.44 2.84 5.82
CA LEU A 385 -34.47 1.78 4.83
C LEU A 385 -35.33 0.59 5.28
N TRP A 386 -35.14 0.17 6.53
CA TRP A 386 -35.94 -0.90 7.15
C TRP A 386 -37.43 -0.55 7.23
N LYS A 387 -37.75 0.68 7.67
CA LYS A 387 -39.12 1.14 7.81
C LYS A 387 -39.87 1.34 6.49
N GLN A 388 -39.19 1.77 5.43
CA GLN A 388 -39.80 2.06 4.13
C GLN A 388 -39.94 0.82 3.23
N ARG A 389 -39.41 -0.35 3.63
CA ARG A 389 -39.36 -1.59 2.81
C ARG A 389 -38.89 -1.33 1.35
N SER A 390 -38.30 -0.19 1.10
CA SER A 390 -37.87 0.23 -0.22
C SER A 390 -36.52 -0.38 -0.56
N ASP A 391 -36.28 -0.62 -1.82
CA ASP A 391 -35.01 -1.09 -2.35
C ASP A 391 -33.87 -0.17 -1.86
N ALA A 392 -32.97 -0.68 -1.03
CA ALA A 392 -31.83 0.07 -0.46
C ALA A 392 -31.04 0.85 -1.52
N MET A 393 -31.09 0.38 -2.73
CA MET A 393 -30.46 0.95 -3.91
C MET A 393 -31.16 2.20 -4.45
N SER A 394 -32.43 2.44 -4.12
CA SER A 394 -33.15 3.66 -4.54
C SER A 394 -32.64 4.90 -3.79
N LEU A 395 -32.01 4.70 -2.64
CA LEU A 395 -31.42 5.79 -1.83
C LEU A 395 -30.27 6.50 -2.56
N TYR A 396 -29.44 5.77 -3.30
CA TYR A 396 -28.37 6.38 -4.10
C TYR A 396 -28.88 7.23 -5.27
N THR A 397 -30.15 7.12 -5.60
CA THR A 397 -30.80 7.90 -6.65
C THR A 397 -31.73 8.99 -6.11
N ASN A 398 -31.94 9.08 -4.81
CA ASN A 398 -32.85 10.05 -4.18
C ASN A 398 -32.11 11.27 -3.57
N SER A 399 -32.87 12.37 -3.35
CA SER A 399 -32.38 13.63 -2.78
C SER A 399 -31.70 13.48 -1.40
N ARG A 400 -31.99 12.39 -0.69
CA ARG A 400 -31.39 12.08 0.63
C ARG A 400 -29.95 11.58 0.55
N SER A 401 -29.57 10.87 -0.52
CA SER A 401 -28.16 10.49 -0.76
C SER A 401 -27.31 11.70 -1.15
N LEU A 402 -27.93 12.69 -1.79
CA LEU A 402 -27.35 14.00 -2.06
C LEU A 402 -26.99 14.72 -0.76
N PHE A 403 -27.89 14.71 0.21
CA PHE A 403 -27.67 15.32 1.52
C PHE A 403 -26.55 14.60 2.30
N ALA A 404 -26.53 13.26 2.29
CA ALA A 404 -25.47 12.49 2.95
C ALA A 404 -24.08 12.76 2.33
N SER A 405 -23.99 12.81 1.01
CA SER A 405 -22.74 13.16 0.32
C SER A 405 -22.31 14.60 0.59
N PHE A 406 -23.29 15.52 0.71
CA PHE A 406 -23.03 16.90 1.08
C PHE A 406 -22.52 17.06 2.51
N VAL A 407 -23.08 16.29 3.46
CA VAL A 407 -22.61 16.27 4.85
C VAL A 407 -21.19 15.71 4.95
N ILE A 408 -20.87 14.64 4.21
CA ILE A 408 -19.50 14.10 4.11
C ILE A 408 -18.55 15.14 3.54
N LEU A 409 -18.95 15.87 2.49
CA LEU A 409 -18.18 16.95 1.89
C LEU A 409 -17.94 18.14 2.84
N LEU A 410 -18.93 18.48 3.67
CA LEU A 410 -18.80 19.54 4.69
C LEU A 410 -17.88 19.13 5.86
N LEU A 411 -17.88 17.85 6.23
CA LEU A 411 -17.02 17.33 7.29
C LEU A 411 -15.56 17.11 6.81
N PHE A 412 -15.35 17.06 5.50
CA PHE A 412 -14.06 16.81 4.88
C PHE A 412 -12.96 17.82 5.27
N PRO A 413 -13.15 19.16 5.19
CA PRO A 413 -12.11 20.11 5.61
C PRO A 413 -11.72 19.97 7.08
N ILE A 414 -12.69 19.61 7.94
CA ILE A 414 -12.45 19.38 9.37
C ILE A 414 -11.54 18.16 9.54
N PHE A 415 -11.81 17.09 8.80
CA PHE A 415 -10.97 15.89 8.77
C PHE A 415 -9.54 16.21 8.30
N PHE A 416 -9.40 16.97 7.23
CA PHE A 416 -8.10 17.36 6.67
C PHE A 416 -7.25 18.18 7.64
N ILE A 417 -7.87 19.14 8.34
CA ILE A 417 -7.18 19.98 9.34
C ILE A 417 -6.71 19.15 10.54
N TYR A 418 -7.46 18.10 10.93
CA TYR A 418 -7.14 17.27 12.08
C TYR A 418 -6.14 16.15 11.81
N PHE A 419 -5.97 15.74 10.55
CA PHE A 419 -5.09 14.63 10.16
C PHE A 419 -3.81 15.08 9.43
N ASN A 420 -3.49 16.36 9.46
CA ASN A 420 -2.22 16.86 8.95
C ASN A 420 -1.11 16.45 9.93
N THR A 421 -0.65 15.20 9.80
CA THR A 421 0.42 14.63 10.62
C THR A 421 1.77 15.15 10.16
N ALA A 422 2.68 15.38 11.11
CA ALA A 422 4.07 15.68 10.81
C ALA A 422 4.65 14.61 9.87
N MET A 423 5.41 15.04 8.86
CA MET A 423 5.98 14.15 7.85
C MET A 423 7.21 13.39 8.35
N VAL A 424 7.79 13.88 9.41
CA VAL A 424 8.90 13.29 10.14
C VAL A 424 8.55 13.39 11.62
N ASP A 425 8.86 12.35 12.37
CA ASP A 425 8.80 12.44 13.84
C ASP A 425 9.64 13.65 14.31
N PRO A 426 9.05 14.59 15.04
CA PRO A 426 9.77 15.79 15.50
C PRO A 426 11.02 15.46 16.32
N ALA A 427 11.00 14.38 17.11
CA ALA A 427 12.13 13.94 17.90
C ALA A 427 13.25 13.38 17.02
N LEU A 428 12.91 12.61 15.97
CA LEU A 428 13.88 12.14 14.97
C LEU A 428 14.52 13.33 14.24
N LYS A 429 13.69 14.28 13.77
CA LYS A 429 14.21 15.48 13.09
C LYS A 429 15.19 16.24 13.97
N LYS A 430 14.82 16.53 15.20
CA LYS A 430 15.67 17.25 16.13
C LYS A 430 16.95 16.48 16.45
N SER A 431 16.85 15.15 16.58
CA SER A 431 18.02 14.30 16.81
C SER A 431 19.01 14.39 15.65
N VAL A 432 18.54 14.36 14.41
CA VAL A 432 19.41 14.49 13.23
C VAL A 432 20.01 15.89 13.14
N ASP A 433 19.25 16.95 13.43
CA ASP A 433 19.75 18.34 13.48
C ASP A 433 20.90 18.47 14.50
N ILE A 434 20.77 17.89 15.70
CA ILE A 434 21.82 17.89 16.74
C ILE A 434 23.07 17.13 16.28
N ILE A 435 22.92 15.98 15.60
CA ILE A 435 24.06 15.22 15.07
C ILE A 435 24.84 16.04 14.02
N GLU A 436 24.13 16.73 13.14
CA GLU A 436 24.74 17.62 12.16
C GLU A 436 25.52 18.78 12.82
N GLU A 437 24.91 19.41 13.84
CA GLU A 437 25.55 20.49 14.60
C GLU A 437 26.80 20.01 15.36
N ASP A 438 26.72 18.87 16.07
CA ASP A 438 27.85 18.34 16.85
C ASP A 438 29.00 17.87 15.94
N SER A 439 28.71 17.41 14.74
CA SER A 439 29.74 17.00 13.79
C SER A 439 30.62 18.16 13.32
N ALA A 440 30.11 19.38 13.35
CA ALA A 440 30.80 20.60 12.86
C ALA A 440 31.39 20.43 11.45
N GLY A 441 30.72 19.71 10.57
CA GLY A 441 31.14 19.43 9.18
C GLY A 441 32.15 18.29 9.03
N LYS A 442 32.48 17.56 10.10
CA LYS A 442 33.31 16.35 10.00
C LYS A 442 32.50 15.17 9.45
N PRO A 443 33.13 14.19 8.78
CA PRO A 443 32.44 13.00 8.32
C PRO A 443 31.74 12.26 9.47
N ILE A 444 30.48 11.86 9.23
CA ILE A 444 29.66 11.14 10.19
C ILE A 444 29.55 9.69 9.75
N GLN A 445 29.75 8.75 10.68
CA GLN A 445 29.37 7.35 10.56
C GLN A 445 28.30 7.07 11.61
N LEU A 446 27.05 6.94 11.18
CA LEU A 446 25.92 6.92 12.07
C LEU A 446 25.36 5.50 12.26
N TRP A 447 25.24 5.08 13.53
CA TRP A 447 24.33 3.99 13.89
C TRP A 447 22.90 4.51 13.92
N THR A 448 22.00 3.82 13.22
CA THR A 448 20.55 4.03 13.33
C THR A 448 19.82 2.71 13.34
N GLY A 449 18.61 2.71 13.88
CA GLY A 449 17.66 1.63 13.68
C GLY A 449 17.15 1.55 12.23
N TYR A 450 16.59 0.40 11.87
CA TYR A 450 16.08 0.08 10.53
C TYR A 450 15.14 1.14 9.95
N ASN A 451 14.23 1.69 10.77
CA ASN A 451 13.23 2.65 10.30
C ASN A 451 13.70 4.12 10.30
N ASP A 452 14.82 4.42 10.93
CA ASP A 452 15.25 5.80 11.19
C ASP A 452 16.35 6.24 10.20
N GLY A 453 17.04 5.27 9.58
CA GLY A 453 18.08 5.48 8.58
C GLY A 453 17.66 6.29 7.36
N PRO A 454 16.51 6.04 6.73
CA PRO A 454 16.12 6.72 5.49
C PRO A 454 16.09 8.25 5.60
N TYR A 455 15.64 8.79 6.76
CA TYR A 455 15.62 10.22 6.97
C TYR A 455 17.03 10.82 7.15
N ALA A 456 17.90 10.14 7.89
CA ALA A 456 19.28 10.58 8.06
C ALA A 456 20.07 10.56 6.75
N GLU A 457 19.87 9.53 5.92
CA GLU A 457 20.46 9.45 4.57
C GLU A 457 19.93 10.54 3.65
N PHE A 458 18.64 10.88 3.73
CA PHE A 458 18.08 12.01 2.99
C PHE A 458 18.73 13.35 3.41
N ARG A 459 19.15 13.49 4.67
CA ARG A 459 19.93 14.62 5.17
C ARG A 459 21.41 14.54 4.79
N GLY A 460 21.86 13.47 4.13
CA GLY A 460 23.24 13.29 3.65
C GLY A 460 24.18 12.63 4.67
N ILE A 461 23.63 11.98 5.70
CA ILE A 461 24.38 11.27 6.73
C ILE A 461 24.40 9.78 6.41
N PRO A 462 25.56 9.17 6.12
CA PRO A 462 25.66 7.72 5.89
C PRO A 462 25.31 6.94 7.15
N CYS A 463 24.38 5.97 7.01
CA CYS A 463 23.89 5.16 8.11
C CYS A 463 24.37 3.71 8.03
N TYR A 464 24.31 3.01 9.16
CA TYR A 464 24.55 1.57 9.19
C TYR A 464 23.50 0.78 8.42
N MET A 465 22.23 1.21 8.51
CA MET A 465 21.09 0.49 7.95
C MET A 465 19.91 1.42 7.66
N ASP A 466 19.10 1.02 6.68
CA ASP A 466 17.83 1.64 6.31
C ASP A 466 16.74 0.60 6.03
N THR A 467 15.57 1.04 5.54
CA THR A 467 14.41 0.17 5.27
C THR A 467 14.55 -0.73 4.05
N ARG A 468 15.64 -0.64 3.28
CA ARG A 468 15.93 -1.52 2.13
C ARG A 468 16.56 -2.84 2.58
N ALA A 469 15.84 -3.64 3.38
CA ALA A 469 16.34 -4.86 4.01
C ALA A 469 17.14 -5.79 3.07
N GLU A 470 16.73 -5.87 1.82
CA GLU A 470 17.34 -6.73 0.81
C GLU A 470 18.75 -6.30 0.39
N VAL A 471 19.12 -5.02 0.54
CA VAL A 471 20.47 -4.53 0.26
C VAL A 471 21.50 -5.09 1.25
N PHE A 472 21.04 -5.46 2.44
CA PHE A 472 21.90 -5.89 3.57
C PHE A 472 22.08 -7.41 3.65
N ILE A 473 21.68 -8.17 2.60
CA ILE A 473 21.86 -9.62 2.56
C ILE A 473 22.88 -10.05 1.49
N PRO A 474 23.70 -11.09 1.74
CA PRO A 474 24.78 -11.51 0.83
C PRO A 474 24.30 -11.87 -0.57
N LYS A 475 23.06 -12.32 -0.70
CA LYS A 475 22.47 -12.74 -1.97
C LYS A 475 22.33 -11.58 -2.97
N LEU A 476 22.24 -10.34 -2.47
CA LEU A 476 22.10 -9.15 -3.29
C LEU A 476 23.33 -8.24 -3.21
N ASN A 477 23.93 -8.04 -2.03
CA ASN A 477 25.11 -7.18 -1.90
C ASN A 477 26.44 -7.87 -2.28
N HIS A 478 26.42 -9.20 -2.45
CA HIS A 478 27.57 -10.05 -2.78
C HIS A 478 28.69 -10.03 -1.74
N GLN A 479 28.41 -9.59 -0.50
CA GLN A 479 29.39 -9.49 0.58
C GLN A 479 28.85 -10.08 1.89
N LYS A 480 28.64 -9.25 2.89
CA LYS A 480 28.30 -9.69 4.24
C LYS A 480 26.81 -9.59 4.55
N ASN A 481 26.39 -10.34 5.57
CA ASN A 481 25.02 -10.37 6.04
C ASN A 481 24.79 -9.35 7.15
N VAL A 482 24.72 -8.07 6.79
CA VAL A 482 24.48 -6.97 7.72
C VAL A 482 23.11 -7.08 8.39
N PHE A 483 22.09 -7.57 7.65
CA PHE A 483 20.76 -7.73 8.21
C PHE A 483 20.72 -8.77 9.34
N HIS A 484 21.43 -9.89 9.18
CA HIS A 484 21.54 -10.90 10.24
C HIS A 484 22.32 -10.37 11.46
N GLU A 485 23.36 -9.59 11.23
CA GLU A 485 24.14 -8.93 12.27
C GLU A 485 23.27 -7.96 13.08
N TYR A 486 22.48 -7.11 12.41
CA TYR A 486 21.49 -6.23 13.03
C TYR A 486 20.46 -6.98 13.88
N VAL A 487 19.85 -8.02 13.32
CA VAL A 487 18.88 -8.86 14.05
C VAL A 487 19.52 -9.53 15.24
N SER A 488 20.76 -10.00 15.11
CA SER A 488 21.51 -10.63 16.22
C SER A 488 21.81 -9.65 17.34
N LEU A 489 22.11 -8.40 17.01
CA LEU A 489 22.27 -7.33 18.00
C LEU A 489 20.96 -7.03 18.72
N LEU A 490 19.86 -6.86 18.00
CA LEU A 490 18.53 -6.60 18.57
C LEU A 490 18.06 -7.67 19.55
N TYR A 491 18.38 -8.93 19.27
CA TYR A 491 18.02 -10.07 20.14
C TYR A 491 19.08 -10.42 21.20
N GLY A 492 20.12 -9.57 21.36
CA GLY A 492 21.19 -9.79 22.36
C GLY A 492 22.05 -11.04 22.10
N ARG A 493 22.14 -11.48 20.85
CA ARG A 493 22.98 -12.62 20.42
C ARG A 493 24.41 -12.22 20.06
N LEU A 494 24.64 -10.92 19.94
CA LEU A 494 25.92 -10.29 19.63
C LEU A 494 26.28 -9.33 20.77
N ASP A 495 27.55 -9.35 21.21
CA ASP A 495 28.02 -8.34 22.16
C ASP A 495 28.06 -6.97 21.48
N TYR A 496 27.32 -6.00 22.04
CA TYR A 496 27.20 -4.69 21.44
C TYR A 496 28.51 -3.89 21.44
N ARG A 497 29.42 -4.15 22.42
CA ARG A 497 30.71 -3.44 22.49
C ARG A 497 31.64 -3.86 21.38
N ASP A 498 31.75 -5.17 21.15
CA ASP A 498 32.56 -5.71 20.05
C ASP A 498 31.99 -5.26 18.71
N PHE A 499 30.68 -5.27 18.58
CA PHE A 499 29.98 -4.78 17.39
C PHE A 499 30.26 -3.29 17.13
N LEU A 500 30.03 -2.41 18.10
CA LEU A 500 30.22 -0.98 17.93
C LEU A 500 31.70 -0.63 17.68
N ALA A 501 32.64 -1.36 18.31
CA ALA A 501 34.06 -1.20 18.08
C ALA A 501 34.48 -1.55 16.65
N SER A 502 33.80 -2.49 16.00
CA SER A 502 34.14 -2.95 14.64
C SER A 502 33.80 -1.93 13.55
N TYR A 503 32.85 -1.03 13.78
CA TYR A 503 32.35 -0.07 12.78
C TYR A 503 32.80 1.38 12.98
N HIS A 504 33.43 1.71 14.11
CA HIS A 504 33.97 3.06 14.41
C HIS A 504 32.92 4.17 14.25
N PHE A 505 31.70 3.95 14.73
CA PHE A 505 30.64 4.94 14.68
C PHE A 505 31.04 6.23 15.40
N THR A 506 30.75 7.36 14.76
CA THR A 506 30.94 8.69 15.38
C THR A 506 29.78 9.05 16.32
N HIS A 507 28.56 8.71 15.89
CA HIS A 507 27.32 8.96 16.64
C HIS A 507 26.44 7.72 16.60
N LEU A 508 25.65 7.54 17.66
CA LEU A 508 24.69 6.46 17.79
C LEU A 508 23.32 7.10 18.07
N LEU A 509 22.41 6.99 17.08
CA LEU A 509 21.01 7.39 17.23
C LEU A 509 20.20 6.14 17.56
N THR A 510 19.73 6.06 18.79
CA THR A 510 18.95 4.92 19.29
C THR A 510 17.53 5.33 19.60
N SER A 511 16.57 4.44 19.38
CA SER A 511 15.18 4.64 19.78
C SER A 511 14.80 3.70 20.93
N ASP A 512 13.69 3.98 21.60
CA ASP A 512 13.20 3.22 22.75
C ASP A 512 12.91 1.73 22.47
N ILE A 513 12.78 1.34 21.20
CA ILE A 513 12.68 -0.06 20.75
C ILE A 513 14.05 -0.74 20.57
N ASP A 514 15.15 0.02 20.59
CA ASP A 514 16.51 -0.50 20.43
C ASP A 514 17.11 -0.85 21.79
N PRO A 515 17.67 -2.05 22.02
CA PRO A 515 18.35 -2.39 23.26
C PRO A 515 19.49 -1.44 23.62
N LEU A 516 20.18 -0.87 22.64
CA LEU A 516 21.25 0.11 22.85
C LEU A 516 20.76 1.38 23.54
N TYR A 517 19.50 1.76 23.41
CA TYR A 517 18.88 2.90 24.08
C TYR A 517 19.09 2.87 25.59
N THR A 518 19.04 1.67 26.18
CA THR A 518 19.21 1.46 27.63
C THR A 518 20.65 1.09 27.99
N TYR A 519 21.34 0.30 27.16
CA TYR A 519 22.68 -0.19 27.47
C TYR A 519 23.72 0.92 27.49
N LEU A 520 23.66 1.83 26.51
CA LEU A 520 24.64 2.91 26.36
C LEU A 520 24.54 3.96 27.48
N LEU A 521 23.37 4.12 28.09
CA LEU A 521 23.20 5.04 29.22
C LEU A 521 24.11 4.70 30.41
N LYS A 522 24.48 3.42 30.56
CA LYS A 522 25.33 2.89 31.64
C LYS A 522 26.77 2.63 31.21
N ASP A 523 27.10 2.79 29.93
CA ASP A 523 28.44 2.52 29.41
C ASP A 523 29.31 3.79 29.48
N PRO A 524 30.40 3.79 30.28
CA PRO A 524 31.26 4.97 30.47
C PRO A 524 32.05 5.38 29.23
N ASN A 525 32.10 4.52 28.19
CA ASN A 525 32.76 4.83 26.93
C ASN A 525 31.92 5.75 26.03
N TYR A 526 30.68 6.03 26.39
CA TYR A 526 29.77 6.85 25.60
C TYR A 526 29.23 8.01 26.42
N THR A 527 29.13 9.16 25.78
CA THR A 527 28.52 10.38 26.36
C THR A 527 27.14 10.55 25.70
N LEU A 528 26.13 10.76 26.55
CA LEU A 528 24.79 11.13 26.11
C LEU A 528 24.81 12.60 25.67
N LEU A 529 24.54 12.87 24.40
CA LEU A 529 24.43 14.20 23.82
C LEU A 529 23.01 14.78 23.91
N TYR A 530 22.02 13.91 23.72
CA TYR A 530 20.62 14.32 23.68
C TYR A 530 19.70 13.19 24.14
N ASP A 531 18.65 13.57 24.85
CA ASP A 531 17.57 12.68 25.27
C ASP A 531 16.22 13.37 25.03
N SER A 532 15.43 12.82 24.10
CA SER A 532 14.12 13.37 23.75
C SER A 532 13.10 13.29 24.91
N ASP A 533 13.29 12.35 25.87
CA ASP A 533 12.42 12.21 27.04
C ASP A 533 12.49 13.45 27.97
N THR A 534 13.61 14.16 27.93
CA THR A 534 13.84 15.34 28.77
C THR A 534 13.60 16.66 28.05
N ASP A 535 13.21 16.61 26.80
CA ASP A 535 13.08 17.79 25.93
C ASP A 535 11.68 18.40 25.99
N GLU A 536 11.46 19.31 26.93
CA GLU A 536 10.18 20.03 27.05
C GLU A 536 9.76 20.83 25.81
N THR A 537 10.67 21.10 24.86
CA THR A 537 10.35 21.87 23.65
C THR A 537 9.57 21.04 22.64
N LEU A 538 9.72 19.71 22.63
CA LEU A 538 8.97 18.80 21.79
C LEU A 538 7.50 18.71 22.21
N GLU A 539 7.22 18.72 23.51
CA GLU A 539 5.84 18.66 24.04
C GLU A 539 5.04 19.94 23.73
N LYS A 540 5.70 21.10 23.70
CA LYS A 540 5.04 22.40 23.51
C LYS A 540 4.74 22.75 22.05
N GLN A 541 5.49 22.21 21.10
CA GLN A 541 5.37 22.64 19.70
C GLN A 541 4.16 22.08 18.97
N ASN A 542 3.64 20.91 19.30
CA ASN A 542 2.70 20.23 18.39
C ASN A 542 1.40 19.71 19.01
N GLY A 543 1.27 19.49 20.30
CA GLY A 543 0.15 18.70 20.84
C GLY A 543 0.02 17.33 20.13
N GLU A 544 1.04 16.92 19.39
CA GLU A 544 1.22 15.62 18.75
C GLU A 544 2.02 14.75 19.70
N ASN A 545 1.55 13.54 19.93
CA ASN A 545 2.32 12.55 20.69
C ASN A 545 3.60 12.25 19.89
N VAL A 546 4.75 12.37 20.54
CA VAL A 546 6.01 11.81 20.07
C VAL A 546 5.79 10.30 19.94
N GLU A 547 5.89 9.77 18.73
CA GLU A 547 5.62 8.35 18.48
C GLU A 547 6.75 7.45 19.01
N LYS A 548 7.97 8.00 19.10
CA LYS A 548 9.18 7.31 19.58
C LYS A 548 10.05 8.25 20.39
N HIS A 549 10.80 7.68 21.32
CA HIS A 549 11.81 8.39 22.10
C HIS A 549 13.20 8.07 21.57
N TYR A 550 14.04 9.10 21.47
CA TYR A 550 15.37 9.00 20.88
C TYR A 550 16.45 9.46 21.85
N ARG A 551 17.61 8.79 21.81
CA ARG A 551 18.84 9.19 22.47
C ARG A 551 20.00 9.23 21.50
N ILE A 552 20.85 10.24 21.62
CA ILE A 552 22.06 10.38 20.83
C ILE A 552 23.25 10.16 21.76
N TYR A 553 24.11 9.24 21.38
CA TYR A 553 25.35 8.97 22.08
C TYR A 553 26.55 9.21 21.16
N LYS A 554 27.65 9.63 21.79
CA LYS A 554 28.95 9.82 21.14
C LYS A 554 29.99 8.98 21.85
N TYR A 555 30.86 8.35 21.07
CA TYR A 555 31.99 7.61 21.64
C TYR A 555 33.03 8.57 22.21
N ASN A 556 33.48 8.32 23.45
CA ASN A 556 34.53 9.09 24.11
C ASN A 556 35.90 8.70 23.54
N GLN A 557 36.37 9.44 22.52
CA GLN A 557 37.74 9.29 22.05
C GLN A 557 38.68 9.67 23.20
N ARG A 558 39.43 8.68 23.71
CA ARG A 558 40.51 8.92 24.66
C ARG A 558 41.75 9.49 23.98
#